data_e466f7f493c602cdc622db6786e5e1cf
#
_entry.id   e466f7f493c602cdc622db6786e5e1cf
#
_cell.length_a   1.000
_cell.length_b   1.000
_cell.length_c   1.000
_cell.angle_alpha   90.00
_cell.angle_beta   90.00
_cell.angle_gamma   90.00
#
_symmetry.space_group_name_H-M   'P 1'
#
loop_
_entity.id
_entity.type
_entity.pdbx_description
1 polymer ?
#
loop_
_entity_poly.entity_id
_entity_poly.type
_entity_poly.pdbx_seq_one_letter_code
_entity_poly.pdbx_strand_id
1 'polypeptide(L)'
;MLGWVIEINMITIDIETKSDKDISKCGIYAYTDTPYFDILLFAYSIDGQPIQVVDMANGEEIPENVLAALADENVVKRAFNCNFERVCLSKYLRENHPQYFQSYSIDVDTVGDFLNPESWHCSMIHARTLGLPSSLAEVGKVLGIEQQKMTEGKALIKFFCMPYDTIDGVPQFHSPTDYPDKWEIFKAYNKRDVEAEMEIDKKLSRFPVPDFIWQEFYLDQEINDRGILVDMQLADKAISLDAEAKEELTTEMQRLTGVENPNSVYQLLDWLETQGYKSDSLGKAQVQELIKTAKEPVKSVLQMRLQLSKSSVKKYTAMKNTACSDNRARGMFSFYGASRTGRFCIAESTMVLIKDVNQNVYEKPIQDVLLTDLVFDGEDWVKHEGVVFSGEKEVIEWDEIIATPEHQVFIDEYTKIPLIEAKEMKIPLWKGKNI
;
A
#
# COMPACT_ATOMS: atom_id res chain seq x y z
N MET A 1 7.74 18.25 46.94
CA MET A 1 8.82 17.80 46.04
C MET A 1 8.33 18.11 44.62
N LEU A 2 8.91 19.16 44.00
CA LEU A 2 8.69 19.42 42.56
C LEU A 2 9.42 18.33 41.80
N GLY A 3 8.68 17.29 41.37
CA GLY A 3 9.21 16.31 40.45
C GLY A 3 9.56 17.04 39.16
N TRP A 4 10.77 16.92 38.70
CA TRP A 4 11.19 17.32 37.37
C TRP A 4 10.35 16.51 36.39
N VAL A 5 9.43 17.16 35.71
CA VAL A 5 8.79 16.59 34.53
C VAL A 5 9.90 16.50 33.49
N ILE A 6 10.39 15.30 33.23
CA ILE A 6 11.33 15.07 32.13
C ILE A 6 10.52 15.34 30.86
N GLU A 7 10.84 16.41 30.16
CA GLU A 7 10.24 16.74 28.88
C GLU A 7 10.70 15.67 27.87
N ILE A 8 9.74 14.94 27.32
CA ILE A 8 10.00 13.92 26.30
C ILE A 8 9.94 14.63 24.96
N ASN A 9 11.00 14.54 24.16
CA ASN A 9 11.05 15.16 22.82
C ASN A 9 10.70 14.16 21.71
N MET A 10 11.10 12.89 21.90
CA MET A 10 10.93 11.86 20.90
C MET A 10 10.72 10.49 21.51
N ILE A 11 9.87 9.68 20.90
CA ILE A 11 9.72 8.25 21.20
C ILE A 11 9.92 7.45 19.91
N THR A 12 10.87 6.51 19.92
CA THR A 12 11.00 5.50 18.87
C THR A 12 10.24 4.24 19.30
N ILE A 13 9.42 3.67 18.41
CA ILE A 13 8.42 2.65 18.74
C ILE A 13 8.46 1.51 17.73
N ASP A 14 8.21 0.30 18.22
CA ASP A 14 7.83 -0.87 17.43
C ASP A 14 6.81 -1.70 18.23
N ILE A 15 5.80 -2.25 17.58
CA ILE A 15 4.74 -3.01 18.23
C ILE A 15 4.49 -4.35 17.55
N GLU A 16 4.12 -5.34 18.36
CA GLU A 16 3.60 -6.62 17.86
C GLU A 16 2.12 -6.77 18.21
N THR A 17 1.33 -7.16 17.24
CA THR A 17 -0.14 -7.17 17.37
C THR A 17 -0.74 -8.47 16.89
N LYS A 18 -1.96 -8.79 17.35
CA LYS A 18 -2.75 -9.91 16.81
C LYS A 18 -4.07 -9.42 16.23
N SER A 19 -4.59 -10.15 15.25
CA SER A 19 -5.93 -9.94 14.70
C SER A 19 -6.44 -11.23 14.03
N ASP A 20 -7.75 -11.38 13.93
CA ASP A 20 -8.40 -12.41 13.13
C ASP A 20 -8.31 -12.15 11.63
N LYS A 21 -7.91 -10.94 11.21
CA LYS A 21 -7.79 -10.54 9.82
C LYS A 21 -6.35 -10.64 9.32
N ASP A 22 -6.18 -11.10 8.09
CA ASP A 22 -4.89 -11.12 7.40
C ASP A 22 -4.56 -9.73 6.84
N ILE A 23 -3.62 -9.04 7.47
CA ILE A 23 -3.20 -7.68 7.10
C ILE A 23 -2.77 -7.56 5.63
N SER A 24 -2.20 -8.63 5.06
CA SER A 24 -1.78 -8.64 3.65
C SER A 24 -2.94 -8.54 2.66
N LYS A 25 -4.16 -8.88 3.11
CA LYS A 25 -5.37 -8.88 2.30
C LYS A 25 -6.27 -7.68 2.57
N CYS A 26 -6.26 -7.16 3.80
CA CYS A 26 -7.20 -6.14 4.23
C CYS A 26 -6.56 -4.77 4.52
N GLY A 27 -5.24 -4.70 4.65
CA GLY A 27 -4.55 -3.48 5.07
C GLY A 27 -4.72 -3.18 6.56
N ILE A 28 -3.94 -2.22 7.06
CA ILE A 28 -3.86 -1.94 8.50
C ILE A 28 -5.18 -1.46 9.11
N TYR A 29 -5.94 -0.63 8.40
CA TYR A 29 -7.18 -0.06 8.93
C TYR A 29 -8.24 -1.12 9.18
N ALA A 30 -8.51 -1.99 8.21
CA ALA A 30 -9.45 -3.08 8.39
C ALA A 30 -8.90 -4.18 9.31
N TYR A 31 -7.56 -4.34 9.39
CA TYR A 31 -6.89 -5.24 10.32
C TYR A 31 -7.15 -4.86 11.78
N THR A 32 -7.16 -3.57 12.09
CA THR A 32 -7.47 -3.07 13.44
C THR A 32 -8.96 -3.01 13.71
N ASP A 33 -9.81 -2.92 12.68
CA ASP A 33 -11.26 -2.76 12.81
C ASP A 33 -11.97 -4.09 13.06
N THR A 34 -11.64 -4.72 14.17
CA THR A 34 -12.20 -5.98 14.66
C THR A 34 -12.10 -6.04 16.19
N PRO A 35 -13.03 -6.75 16.88
CA PRO A 35 -12.95 -6.94 18.33
C PRO A 35 -11.81 -7.88 18.77
N TYR A 36 -11.16 -8.56 17.83
CA TYR A 36 -10.07 -9.50 18.10
C TYR A 36 -8.68 -8.89 17.91
N PHE A 37 -8.62 -7.61 17.52
CA PHE A 37 -7.35 -6.88 17.47
C PHE A 37 -6.84 -6.57 18.87
N ASP A 38 -5.53 -6.77 19.09
CA ASP A 38 -4.88 -6.41 20.35
C ASP A 38 -3.39 -6.17 20.13
N ILE A 39 -2.76 -5.33 20.98
CA ILE A 39 -1.32 -5.14 21.02
C ILE A 39 -0.73 -6.13 22.01
N LEU A 40 0.22 -6.93 21.56
CA LEU A 40 0.87 -7.98 22.35
C LEU A 40 2.12 -7.46 23.05
N LEU A 41 2.96 -6.72 22.31
CA LEU A 41 4.21 -6.15 22.77
C LEU A 41 4.32 -4.70 22.31
N PHE A 42 4.85 -3.85 23.18
CA PHE A 42 5.16 -2.46 22.89
C PHE A 42 6.60 -2.17 23.29
N ALA A 43 7.49 -2.08 22.31
CA ALA A 43 8.88 -1.69 22.54
C ALA A 43 9.09 -0.21 22.22
N TYR A 44 9.82 0.50 23.08
CA TYR A 44 10.05 1.93 22.90
C TYR A 44 11.39 2.40 23.48
N SER A 45 11.88 3.51 22.94
CA SER A 45 13.00 4.28 23.48
C SER A 45 12.61 5.75 23.56
N ILE A 46 12.78 6.38 24.70
CA ILE A 46 12.58 7.83 24.91
C ILE A 46 13.93 8.52 24.73
N ASP A 47 14.01 9.51 23.84
CA ASP A 47 15.20 10.35 23.61
C ASP A 47 16.52 9.57 23.48
N GLY A 48 16.47 8.39 22.87
CA GLY A 48 17.64 7.51 22.70
C GLY A 48 18.07 6.77 23.96
N GLN A 49 17.27 6.77 25.03
CA GLN A 49 17.52 5.99 26.24
C GLN A 49 17.40 4.48 25.98
N PRO A 50 17.84 3.63 26.90
CA PRO A 50 17.73 2.17 26.77
C PRO A 50 16.28 1.74 26.46
N ILE A 51 16.15 0.82 25.50
CA ILE A 51 14.85 0.33 25.02
C ILE A 51 14.15 -0.45 26.13
N GLN A 52 12.89 -0.12 26.34
CA GLN A 52 11.95 -0.84 27.21
C GLN A 52 11.01 -1.68 26.33
N VAL A 53 10.58 -2.81 26.84
CA VAL A 53 9.56 -3.68 26.23
C VAL A 53 8.46 -3.87 27.26
N VAL A 54 7.25 -3.51 26.90
CA VAL A 54 6.03 -3.73 27.70
C VAL A 54 5.35 -5.00 27.20
N ASP A 55 5.21 -5.99 28.06
CA ASP A 55 4.59 -7.30 27.76
C ASP A 55 3.09 -7.22 28.04
N MET A 56 2.37 -6.57 27.13
CA MET A 56 0.92 -6.30 27.27
C MET A 56 0.10 -7.58 27.26
N ALA A 57 0.54 -8.61 26.54
CA ALA A 57 -0.14 -9.91 26.51
C ALA A 57 -0.10 -10.64 27.86
N ASN A 58 0.87 -10.33 28.72
CA ASN A 58 0.96 -10.82 30.10
C ASN A 58 0.50 -9.78 31.14
N GLY A 59 -0.18 -8.72 30.71
CA GLY A 59 -0.83 -7.74 31.59
C GLY A 59 0.05 -6.61 32.08
N GLU A 60 1.21 -6.37 31.46
CA GLU A 60 1.95 -5.12 31.68
C GLU A 60 1.26 -3.94 30.98
N GLU A 61 1.31 -2.77 31.56
CA GLU A 61 0.68 -1.55 31.04
C GLU A 61 1.74 -0.56 30.53
N ILE A 62 1.40 0.16 29.46
CA ILE A 62 2.22 1.27 28.98
C ILE A 62 2.27 2.36 30.06
N PRO A 63 3.46 2.85 30.48
CA PRO A 63 3.57 3.89 31.49
C PRO A 63 2.80 5.15 31.16
N GLU A 64 2.16 5.80 32.15
CA GLU A 64 1.32 7.00 31.94
C GLU A 64 2.04 8.14 31.22
N ASN A 65 3.32 8.37 31.52
CA ASN A 65 4.11 9.39 30.82
C ASN A 65 4.35 9.05 29.34
N VAL A 66 4.40 7.77 28.99
CA VAL A 66 4.50 7.30 27.59
C VAL A 66 3.16 7.44 26.90
N LEU A 67 2.04 7.08 27.56
CA LEU A 67 0.68 7.29 27.01
C LEU A 67 0.42 8.79 26.74
N ALA A 68 0.80 9.67 27.67
CA ALA A 68 0.69 11.10 27.47
C ALA A 68 1.54 11.60 26.28
N ALA A 69 2.77 11.10 26.14
CA ALA A 69 3.65 11.48 25.06
C ALA A 69 3.20 10.94 23.69
N LEU A 70 2.53 9.78 23.64
CA LEU A 70 1.93 9.26 22.41
C LEU A 70 0.83 10.18 21.87
N ALA A 71 0.09 10.82 22.77
CA ALA A 71 -1.00 11.75 22.45
C ALA A 71 -0.53 13.18 22.20
N ASP A 72 0.64 13.57 22.71
CA ASP A 72 1.17 14.92 22.57
C ASP A 72 1.74 15.16 21.17
N GLU A 73 1.16 16.09 20.43
CA GLU A 73 1.60 16.46 19.08
C GLU A 73 2.98 17.15 19.05
N ASN A 74 3.48 17.65 20.18
CA ASN A 74 4.82 18.22 20.27
C ASN A 74 5.91 17.17 20.44
N VAL A 75 5.55 15.93 20.81
CA VAL A 75 6.46 14.81 20.92
C VAL A 75 6.55 14.09 19.57
N VAL A 76 7.73 13.97 19.03
CA VAL A 76 7.95 13.21 17.78
C VAL A 76 7.82 11.71 18.05
N LYS A 77 6.90 11.05 17.37
CA LYS A 77 6.80 9.58 17.33
C LYS A 77 7.51 9.06 16.10
N ARG A 78 8.40 8.11 16.27
CA ARG A 78 9.18 7.52 15.19
C ARG A 78 8.97 6.02 15.14
N ALA A 79 8.75 5.49 13.94
CA ALA A 79 8.64 4.07 13.69
C ALA A 79 9.05 3.73 12.25
N PHE A 80 9.47 2.50 11.98
CA PHE A 80 9.69 2.02 10.62
C PHE A 80 8.36 1.55 10.02
N ASN A 81 7.77 2.33 9.10
CA ASN A 81 6.40 2.21 8.62
C ASN A 81 5.37 2.71 9.65
N CYS A 82 5.62 3.90 10.18
CA CYS A 82 4.88 4.48 11.32
C CYS A 82 3.35 4.52 11.17
N ASN A 83 2.82 4.37 9.96
CA ASN A 83 1.37 4.24 9.76
C ASN A 83 0.80 3.01 10.48
N PHE A 84 1.59 1.93 10.59
CA PHE A 84 1.17 0.74 11.32
C PHE A 84 1.01 1.05 12.81
N GLU A 85 2.03 1.59 13.44
CA GLU A 85 2.02 1.95 14.87
C GLU A 85 0.95 3.00 15.14
N ARG A 86 0.85 4.04 14.30
CA ARG A 86 -0.11 5.14 14.48
C ARG A 86 -1.56 4.63 14.48
N VAL A 87 -1.94 3.81 13.51
CA VAL A 87 -3.30 3.29 13.40
C VAL A 87 -3.62 2.32 14.54
N CYS A 88 -2.69 1.41 14.89
CA CYS A 88 -2.86 0.49 16.01
C CYS A 88 -2.99 1.21 17.35
N LEU A 89 -2.10 2.17 17.63
CA LEU A 89 -2.12 2.94 18.87
C LEU A 89 -3.32 3.89 18.93
N SER A 90 -3.81 4.39 17.80
CA SER A 90 -5.05 5.17 17.75
C SER A 90 -6.23 4.37 18.29
N LYS A 91 -6.40 3.13 17.81
CA LYS A 91 -7.45 2.24 18.35
C LYS A 91 -7.22 1.93 19.83
N TYR A 92 -6.00 1.56 20.19
CA TYR A 92 -5.67 1.21 21.56
C TYR A 92 -5.95 2.35 22.55
N LEU A 93 -5.51 3.58 22.25
CA LEU A 93 -5.76 4.74 23.09
C LEU A 93 -7.24 5.07 23.16
N ARG A 94 -7.94 5.09 22.04
CA ARG A 94 -9.38 5.39 21.98
C ARG A 94 -10.21 4.44 22.83
N GLU A 95 -9.89 3.17 22.84
CA GLU A 95 -10.67 2.14 23.52
C GLU A 95 -10.27 1.94 24.99
N ASN A 96 -8.96 2.02 25.30
CA ASN A 96 -8.46 1.70 26.64
C ASN A 96 -8.05 2.95 27.45
N HIS A 97 -7.65 4.04 26.80
CA HIS A 97 -7.14 5.25 27.42
C HIS A 97 -7.73 6.53 26.79
N PRO A 98 -9.08 6.66 26.71
CA PRO A 98 -9.74 7.75 26.00
C PRO A 98 -9.37 9.15 26.53
N GLN A 99 -8.88 9.26 27.78
CA GLN A 99 -8.37 10.50 28.35
C GLN A 99 -7.09 11.02 27.66
N TYR A 100 -6.34 10.17 27.00
CA TYR A 100 -5.14 10.53 26.22
C TYR A 100 -5.43 10.62 24.71
N PHE A 101 -6.57 10.10 24.23
CA PHE A 101 -6.88 10.16 22.82
C PHE A 101 -7.46 11.50 22.43
N GLN A 102 -6.80 12.17 21.47
CA GLN A 102 -7.33 13.38 20.84
C GLN A 102 -7.51 13.09 19.35
N SER A 103 -8.75 13.23 18.92
CA SER A 103 -9.12 13.12 17.51
C SER A 103 -8.73 14.40 16.78
N TYR A 104 -8.15 14.29 15.59
CA TYR A 104 -7.93 15.45 14.73
C TYR A 104 -9.00 15.50 13.63
N SER A 105 -9.32 16.72 13.17
CA SER A 105 -10.32 16.94 12.12
C SER A 105 -9.67 16.80 10.75
N ILE A 106 -10.22 15.91 9.90
CA ILE A 106 -9.75 15.70 8.52
C ILE A 106 -10.47 16.68 7.58
N ASP A 107 -11.76 16.93 7.82
CA ASP A 107 -12.60 17.93 7.15
C ASP A 107 -13.77 18.31 8.04
N VAL A 108 -14.66 19.21 7.55
CA VAL A 108 -15.76 19.77 8.32
C VAL A 108 -16.76 18.70 8.81
N ASP A 109 -16.86 17.58 8.11
CA ASP A 109 -17.86 16.54 8.35
C ASP A 109 -17.26 15.23 8.89
N THR A 110 -15.91 15.10 8.89
CA THR A 110 -15.23 13.86 9.26
C THR A 110 -14.30 14.09 10.43
N VAL A 111 -14.65 13.52 11.58
CA VAL A 111 -13.74 13.47 12.74
C VAL A 111 -12.85 12.25 12.60
N GLY A 112 -11.54 12.45 12.60
CA GLY A 112 -10.58 11.35 12.49
C GLY A 112 -10.56 10.50 13.75
N ASP A 113 -10.66 9.19 13.58
CA ASP A 113 -10.50 8.21 14.66
C ASP A 113 -9.02 7.86 14.91
N PHE A 114 -8.12 8.68 14.39
CA PHE A 114 -6.68 8.39 14.38
C PHE A 114 -5.89 9.53 15.02
N LEU A 115 -4.71 9.22 15.54
CA LEU A 115 -3.76 10.22 16.04
C LEU A 115 -3.27 11.10 14.88
N ASN A 116 -3.07 12.40 15.15
CA ASN A 116 -2.59 13.35 14.15
C ASN A 116 -1.26 12.87 13.52
N PRO A 117 -1.17 12.74 12.19
CA PRO A 117 0.03 12.26 11.53
C PRO A 117 1.23 13.20 11.61
N GLU A 118 1.03 14.51 11.85
CA GLU A 118 2.09 15.53 11.79
C GLU A 118 3.23 15.30 12.79
N SER A 119 2.97 14.63 13.90
CA SER A 119 4.00 14.29 14.89
C SER A 119 4.66 12.92 14.64
N TRP A 120 4.33 12.24 13.54
CA TRP A 120 4.86 10.92 13.20
C TRP A 120 5.89 10.99 12.08
N HIS A 121 7.13 10.61 12.40
CA HIS A 121 8.22 10.52 11.43
C HIS A 121 8.49 9.05 11.06
N CYS A 122 8.40 8.76 9.78
CA CYS A 122 8.53 7.42 9.24
C CYS A 122 9.93 7.15 8.69
N SER A 123 10.70 6.28 9.33
CA SER A 123 12.05 5.93 8.85
C SER A 123 12.02 5.18 7.51
N MET A 124 10.92 4.48 7.19
CA MET A 124 10.72 3.88 5.87
C MET A 124 10.56 4.96 4.78
N ILE A 125 9.80 6.02 5.04
CA ILE A 125 9.65 7.15 4.11
C ILE A 125 10.99 7.86 3.94
N HIS A 126 11.72 8.12 5.02
CA HIS A 126 13.07 8.68 4.95
C HIS A 126 13.98 7.81 4.06
N ALA A 127 13.98 6.50 4.25
CA ALA A 127 14.75 5.58 3.42
C ALA A 127 14.33 5.64 1.94
N ARG A 128 13.01 5.66 1.67
CA ARG A 128 12.47 5.75 0.30
C ARG A 128 12.85 7.04 -0.43
N THR A 129 12.88 8.18 0.26
CA THR A 129 13.30 9.47 -0.34
C THR A 129 14.77 9.44 -0.77
N LEU A 130 15.58 8.60 -0.16
CA LEU A 130 16.98 8.37 -0.51
C LEU A 130 17.18 7.21 -1.50
N GLY A 131 16.08 6.65 -2.05
CA GLY A 131 16.14 5.54 -3.01
C GLY A 131 16.51 4.18 -2.39
N LEU A 132 16.42 4.04 -1.07
CA LEU A 132 16.68 2.80 -0.35
C LEU A 132 15.46 1.85 -0.41
N PRO A 133 15.63 0.56 -0.10
CA PRO A 133 14.53 -0.40 0.00
C PRO A 133 13.44 0.00 1.00
N SER A 134 12.27 -0.67 0.92
CA SER A 134 11.11 -0.38 1.77
C SER A 134 10.98 -1.29 2.99
N SER A 135 11.90 -2.22 3.23
CA SER A 135 11.87 -3.08 4.41
C SER A 135 13.02 -2.79 5.36
N LEU A 136 12.74 -2.83 6.67
CA LEU A 136 13.72 -2.61 7.73
C LEU A 136 14.99 -3.47 7.53
N ALA A 137 14.81 -4.78 7.24
CA ALA A 137 15.90 -5.71 7.03
C ALA A 137 16.77 -5.36 5.81
N GLU A 138 16.14 -4.96 4.69
CA GLU A 138 16.89 -4.62 3.48
C GLU A 138 17.60 -3.28 3.60
N VAL A 139 16.96 -2.26 4.22
CA VAL A 139 17.61 -0.98 4.54
C VAL A 139 18.81 -1.22 5.45
N GLY A 140 18.63 -2.00 6.51
CA GLY A 140 19.70 -2.35 7.43
C GLY A 140 20.89 -3.02 6.75
N LYS A 141 20.60 -3.95 5.82
CA LYS A 141 21.62 -4.63 5.02
C LYS A 141 22.40 -3.65 4.12
N VAL A 142 21.67 -2.75 3.42
CA VAL A 142 22.30 -1.76 2.52
C VAL A 142 23.16 -0.78 3.30
N LEU A 143 22.69 -0.34 4.47
CA LEU A 143 23.42 0.60 5.32
C LEU A 143 24.53 -0.07 6.16
N GLY A 144 24.61 -1.40 6.17
CA GLY A 144 25.60 -2.14 6.97
C GLY A 144 25.46 -1.87 8.46
N ILE A 145 24.22 -1.95 8.99
CA ILE A 145 24.00 -1.82 10.43
C ILE A 145 24.37 -3.13 11.14
N GLU A 146 24.85 -3.02 12.38
CA GLU A 146 25.22 -4.19 13.19
C GLU A 146 23.97 -4.94 13.68
N GLN A 147 22.94 -4.20 14.07
CA GLN A 147 21.69 -4.71 14.58
C GLN A 147 20.74 -5.06 13.42
N GLN A 148 20.92 -6.27 12.86
CA GLN A 148 20.06 -6.75 11.78
C GLN A 148 18.81 -7.44 12.34
N LYS A 149 17.71 -7.38 11.55
CA LYS A 149 16.45 -8.05 11.87
C LYS A 149 16.66 -9.56 12.05
N MET A 150 16.06 -10.12 13.11
CA MET A 150 16.14 -11.55 13.42
C MET A 150 15.37 -12.38 12.38
N THR A 151 15.94 -13.49 11.94
CA THR A 151 15.34 -14.37 10.92
C THR A 151 14.12 -15.12 11.45
N GLU A 152 14.07 -15.40 12.74
CA GLU A 152 12.99 -16.11 13.43
C GLU A 152 11.69 -15.31 13.53
N GLY A 153 11.77 -13.96 13.40
CA GLY A 153 10.64 -13.06 13.61
C GLY A 153 9.41 -13.39 12.78
N LYS A 154 9.57 -13.70 11.47
CA LYS A 154 8.43 -14.04 10.61
C LYS A 154 7.66 -15.28 11.09
N ALA A 155 8.36 -16.27 11.63
CA ALA A 155 7.73 -17.48 12.15
C ALA A 155 6.99 -17.19 13.47
N LEU A 156 7.55 -16.33 14.33
CA LEU A 156 6.95 -15.91 15.59
C LEU A 156 5.73 -15.01 15.39
N ILE A 157 5.80 -14.07 14.45
CA ILE A 157 4.64 -13.26 14.04
C ILE A 157 3.51 -14.19 13.59
N LYS A 158 3.78 -15.14 12.68
CA LYS A 158 2.74 -16.09 12.25
C LYS A 158 2.20 -16.90 13.42
N PHE A 159 3.04 -17.24 14.39
CA PHE A 159 2.68 -18.09 15.51
C PHE A 159 1.78 -17.37 16.54
N PHE A 160 2.15 -16.14 16.95
CA PHE A 160 1.44 -15.41 18.01
C PHE A 160 0.39 -14.43 17.47
N CYS A 161 0.60 -13.84 16.30
CA CYS A 161 -0.20 -12.73 15.80
C CYS A 161 -1.36 -13.17 14.89
N MET A 162 -1.33 -14.41 14.38
CA MET A 162 -2.40 -14.96 13.54
C MET A 162 -3.12 -16.10 14.24
N PRO A 163 -4.45 -16.24 14.05
CA PRO A 163 -5.17 -17.37 14.63
C PRO A 163 -4.70 -18.68 13.99
N TYR A 164 -4.51 -19.70 14.82
CA TYR A 164 -4.20 -21.05 14.37
C TYR A 164 -5.46 -21.88 14.07
N ASP A 165 -6.60 -21.48 14.63
CA ASP A 165 -7.90 -22.13 14.45
C ASP A 165 -9.05 -21.12 14.68
N THR A 166 -10.28 -21.52 14.35
CA THR A 166 -11.51 -20.79 14.66
C THR A 166 -12.54 -21.78 15.21
N ILE A 167 -12.87 -21.64 16.49
CA ILE A 167 -13.82 -22.50 17.16
C ILE A 167 -15.11 -21.70 17.42
N ASP A 168 -16.23 -22.18 16.91
CA ASP A 168 -17.54 -21.51 17.02
C ASP A 168 -17.54 -20.03 16.60
N GLY A 169 -16.74 -19.71 15.58
CA GLY A 169 -16.58 -18.33 15.06
C GLY A 169 -15.61 -17.47 15.87
N VAL A 170 -14.98 -18.00 16.93
CA VAL A 170 -14.00 -17.28 17.74
C VAL A 170 -12.57 -17.69 17.34
N PRO A 171 -11.73 -16.74 16.90
CA PRO A 171 -10.34 -17.02 16.52
C PRO A 171 -9.52 -17.44 17.73
N GLN A 172 -8.68 -18.47 17.55
CA GLN A 172 -7.83 -19.03 18.60
C GLN A 172 -6.38 -18.62 18.33
N PHE A 173 -5.75 -18.03 19.36
CA PHE A 173 -4.35 -17.60 19.31
C PHE A 173 -3.51 -18.38 20.31
N HIS A 174 -2.23 -18.57 20.00
CA HIS A 174 -1.28 -19.15 20.96
C HIS A 174 -1.05 -18.18 22.11
N SER A 175 -1.16 -18.69 23.36
CA SER A 175 -0.88 -17.90 24.55
C SER A 175 0.61 -17.80 24.83
N PRO A 176 1.14 -16.64 25.26
CA PRO A 176 2.53 -16.50 25.73
C PRO A 176 2.88 -17.50 26.84
N THR A 177 1.96 -17.74 27.76
CA THR A 177 2.14 -18.63 28.92
C THR A 177 2.34 -20.09 28.54
N ASP A 178 1.76 -20.54 27.41
CA ASP A 178 1.90 -21.90 26.91
C ASP A 178 3.22 -22.13 26.17
N TYR A 179 3.87 -21.06 25.71
CA TYR A 179 5.10 -21.11 24.92
C TYR A 179 6.15 -20.07 25.39
N PRO A 180 6.57 -20.10 26.68
CA PRO A 180 7.38 -19.06 27.27
C PRO A 180 8.74 -18.86 26.56
N ASP A 181 9.40 -19.93 26.14
CA ASP A 181 10.69 -19.82 25.43
C ASP A 181 10.56 -19.08 24.08
N LYS A 182 9.49 -19.35 23.31
CA LYS A 182 9.22 -18.63 22.08
C LYS A 182 8.85 -17.17 22.35
N TRP A 183 8.14 -16.92 23.45
CA TRP A 183 7.72 -15.59 23.84
C TRP A 183 8.91 -14.70 24.21
N GLU A 184 9.89 -15.22 24.94
CA GLU A 184 11.12 -14.48 25.23
C GLU A 184 11.91 -14.13 23.95
N ILE A 185 11.96 -15.04 22.98
CA ILE A 185 12.56 -14.74 21.67
C ILE A 185 11.75 -13.66 20.94
N PHE A 186 10.41 -13.67 21.05
CA PHE A 186 9.55 -12.67 20.41
C PHE A 186 9.70 -11.29 21.06
N LYS A 187 9.85 -11.17 22.37
CA LYS A 187 10.21 -9.92 23.05
C LYS A 187 11.57 -9.40 22.61
N ALA A 188 12.54 -10.28 22.49
CA ALA A 188 13.88 -9.91 22.00
C ALA A 188 13.82 -9.45 20.53
N TYR A 189 12.93 -10.03 19.71
CA TYR A 189 12.69 -9.63 18.33
C TYR A 189 12.11 -8.21 18.26
N ASN A 190 11.03 -7.90 18.99
CA ASN A 190 10.41 -6.57 19.06
C ASN A 190 11.42 -5.50 19.52
N LYS A 191 12.21 -5.80 20.57
CA LYS A 191 13.31 -4.92 21.01
C LYS A 191 14.33 -4.67 19.91
N ARG A 192 14.70 -5.72 19.16
CA ARG A 192 15.69 -5.67 18.09
C ARG A 192 15.24 -4.79 16.91
N ASP A 193 13.95 -4.77 16.61
CA ASP A 193 13.40 -3.94 15.53
C ASP A 193 13.53 -2.45 15.89
N VAL A 194 13.33 -2.04 17.16
CA VAL A 194 13.63 -0.68 17.65
C VAL A 194 15.12 -0.36 17.58
N GLU A 195 15.99 -1.28 18.00
CA GLU A 195 17.46 -1.10 17.92
C GLU A 195 17.91 -0.84 16.48
N ALA A 196 17.41 -1.66 15.54
CA ALA A 196 17.73 -1.55 14.12
C ALA A 196 17.23 -0.23 13.54
N GLU A 197 16.02 0.19 13.90
CA GLU A 197 15.45 1.46 13.44
C GLU A 197 16.26 2.66 13.95
N MET A 198 16.60 2.70 15.23
CA MET A 198 17.40 3.79 15.80
C MET A 198 18.77 3.91 15.11
N GLU A 199 19.39 2.77 14.76
CA GLU A 199 20.66 2.76 14.04
C GLU A 199 20.52 3.24 12.58
N ILE A 200 19.44 2.84 11.92
CA ILE A 200 19.09 3.34 10.57
C ILE A 200 18.86 4.85 10.62
N ASP A 201 18.01 5.34 11.51
CA ASP A 201 17.72 6.76 11.65
C ASP A 201 18.99 7.59 11.88
N LYS A 202 19.86 7.14 12.77
CA LYS A 202 21.15 7.80 12.99
C LYS A 202 22.00 7.92 11.73
N LYS A 203 21.95 6.93 10.83
CA LYS A 203 22.66 7.01 9.54
C LYS A 203 21.97 7.91 8.55
N LEU A 204 20.63 7.85 8.46
CA LEU A 204 19.84 8.65 7.56
C LEU A 204 19.77 10.13 7.97
N SER A 205 19.90 10.46 9.25
CA SER A 205 19.83 11.85 9.76
C SER A 205 20.84 12.80 9.14
N ARG A 206 21.90 12.27 8.48
CA ARG A 206 22.85 13.07 7.68
C ARG A 206 22.21 13.66 6.41
N PHE A 207 21.11 13.14 5.97
CA PHE A 207 20.38 13.53 4.77
C PHE A 207 18.90 13.74 5.15
N PRO A 208 18.57 14.83 5.83
CA PRO A 208 17.21 15.04 6.36
C PRO A 208 16.20 15.10 5.21
N VAL A 209 15.02 14.58 5.48
CA VAL A 209 13.88 14.70 4.55
C VAL A 209 13.45 16.17 4.52
N PRO A 210 13.30 16.78 3.34
CA PRO A 210 12.79 18.14 3.22
C PRO A 210 11.37 18.28 3.81
N ASP A 211 11.08 19.43 4.44
CA ASP A 211 9.80 19.66 5.12
C ASP A 211 8.59 19.46 4.20
N PHE A 212 8.67 19.86 2.94
CA PHE A 212 7.56 19.69 2.00
C PHE A 212 7.20 18.21 1.76
N ILE A 213 8.19 17.30 1.84
CA ILE A 213 7.95 15.86 1.72
C ILE A 213 7.18 15.34 2.94
N TRP A 214 7.49 15.86 4.14
CA TRP A 214 6.71 15.53 5.33
C TRP A 214 5.28 16.05 5.21
N GLN A 215 5.05 17.26 4.71
CA GLN A 215 3.71 17.80 4.48
C GLN A 215 2.91 16.92 3.50
N GLU A 216 3.53 16.49 2.41
CA GLU A 216 2.89 15.57 1.45
C GLU A 216 2.61 14.17 2.07
N PHE A 217 3.51 13.67 2.92
CA PHE A 217 3.29 12.44 3.66
C PHE A 217 2.12 12.56 4.63
N TYR A 218 2.01 13.66 5.36
CA TYR A 218 0.89 13.88 6.28
C TYR A 218 -0.43 13.96 5.53
N LEU A 219 -0.47 14.63 4.39
CA LEU A 219 -1.64 14.67 3.52
C LEU A 219 -2.01 13.27 2.99
N ASP A 220 -1.02 12.46 2.58
CA ASP A 220 -1.25 11.05 2.22
C ASP A 220 -1.89 10.26 3.38
N GLN A 221 -1.43 10.48 4.60
CA GLN A 221 -2.00 9.85 5.79
C GLN A 221 -3.46 10.31 6.05
N GLU A 222 -3.75 11.59 5.90
CA GLU A 222 -5.12 12.12 6.01
C GLU A 222 -6.06 11.50 4.97
N ILE A 223 -5.62 11.40 3.72
CA ILE A 223 -6.39 10.78 2.64
C ILE A 223 -6.66 9.31 2.96
N ASN A 224 -5.66 8.60 3.46
CA ASN A 224 -5.79 7.20 3.87
C ASN A 224 -6.72 7.04 5.08
N ASP A 225 -6.66 7.93 6.07
CA ASP A 225 -7.52 7.94 7.27
C ASP A 225 -8.99 8.21 6.90
N ARG A 226 -9.23 9.17 6.03
CA ARG A 226 -10.57 9.49 5.53
C ARG A 226 -11.16 8.33 4.76
N GLY A 227 -10.36 7.69 3.91
CA GLY A 227 -10.78 6.59 3.05
C GLY A 227 -11.89 6.97 2.06
N ILE A 228 -12.32 5.99 1.28
CA ILE A 228 -13.34 6.14 0.23
C ILE A 228 -14.54 5.27 0.57
N LEU A 229 -15.73 5.86 0.59
CA LEU A 229 -16.98 5.13 0.83
C LEU A 229 -17.22 4.12 -0.31
N VAL A 230 -17.43 2.87 0.04
CA VAL A 230 -17.69 1.76 -0.89
C VAL A 230 -19.17 1.40 -0.83
N ASP A 231 -19.81 1.34 -2.00
CA ASP A 231 -21.13 0.73 -2.10
C ASP A 231 -21.02 -0.79 -1.95
N MET A 232 -21.20 -1.25 -0.72
CA MET A 232 -21.08 -2.67 -0.37
C MET A 232 -22.14 -3.53 -1.07
N GLN A 233 -23.33 -2.98 -1.32
CA GLN A 233 -24.39 -3.72 -2.01
C GLN A 233 -24.03 -3.93 -3.49
N LEU A 234 -23.46 -2.92 -4.13
CA LEU A 234 -22.96 -3.04 -5.51
C LEU A 234 -21.81 -4.05 -5.56
N ALA A 235 -20.87 -3.99 -4.62
CA ALA A 235 -19.73 -4.91 -4.55
C ALA A 235 -20.20 -6.37 -4.37
N ASP A 236 -21.13 -6.62 -3.44
CA ASP A 236 -21.69 -7.95 -3.20
C ASP A 236 -22.44 -8.49 -4.42
N LYS A 237 -23.26 -7.67 -5.07
CA LYS A 237 -23.95 -8.06 -6.31
C LYS A 237 -22.99 -8.39 -7.44
N ALA A 238 -21.93 -7.57 -7.62
CA ALA A 238 -20.93 -7.83 -8.65
C ALA A 238 -20.18 -9.15 -8.42
N ILE A 239 -19.85 -9.46 -7.15
CA ILE A 239 -19.18 -10.72 -6.77
C ILE A 239 -20.14 -11.91 -7.01
N SER A 240 -21.41 -11.81 -6.59
CA SER A 240 -22.40 -12.87 -6.79
C SER A 240 -22.64 -13.16 -8.28
N LEU A 241 -22.88 -12.12 -9.08
CA LEU A 241 -23.07 -12.29 -10.52
C LEU A 241 -21.84 -12.90 -11.23
N ASP A 242 -20.64 -12.53 -10.82
CA ASP A 242 -19.41 -13.14 -11.36
C ASP A 242 -19.28 -14.61 -10.98
N ALA A 243 -19.66 -14.96 -9.74
CA ALA A 243 -19.65 -16.36 -9.28
C ALA A 243 -20.66 -17.21 -10.07
N GLU A 244 -21.90 -16.74 -10.22
CA GLU A 244 -22.95 -17.40 -11.02
C GLU A 244 -22.51 -17.58 -12.48
N ALA A 245 -22.03 -16.51 -13.12
CA ALA A 245 -21.55 -16.57 -14.49
C ALA A 245 -20.35 -17.53 -14.67
N LYS A 246 -19.44 -17.58 -13.71
CA LYS A 246 -18.32 -18.52 -13.74
C LYS A 246 -18.76 -19.96 -13.56
N GLU A 247 -19.74 -20.24 -12.72
CA GLU A 247 -20.32 -21.54 -12.54
C GLU A 247 -21.00 -22.04 -13.83
N GLU A 248 -21.84 -21.18 -14.44
CA GLU A 248 -22.50 -21.49 -15.72
C GLU A 248 -21.48 -21.78 -16.83
N LEU A 249 -20.47 -20.90 -16.99
CA LEU A 249 -19.43 -21.07 -18.00
C LEU A 249 -18.60 -22.36 -17.76
N THR A 250 -18.28 -22.66 -16.50
CA THR A 250 -17.52 -23.87 -16.12
C THR A 250 -18.32 -25.12 -16.43
N THR A 251 -19.61 -25.15 -16.08
CA THR A 251 -20.52 -26.25 -16.34
C THR A 251 -20.66 -26.48 -17.85
N GLU A 252 -20.83 -25.42 -18.64
CA GLU A 252 -20.95 -25.55 -20.10
C GLU A 252 -19.64 -26.01 -20.73
N MET A 253 -18.50 -25.54 -20.24
CA MET A 253 -17.19 -26.04 -20.70
C MET A 253 -17.00 -27.52 -20.37
N GLN A 254 -17.40 -27.97 -19.17
CA GLN A 254 -17.38 -29.39 -18.80
C GLN A 254 -18.25 -30.21 -19.74
N ARG A 255 -19.45 -29.74 -20.05
CA ARG A 255 -20.38 -30.40 -20.97
C ARG A 255 -19.78 -30.55 -22.38
N LEU A 256 -19.11 -29.51 -22.89
CA LEU A 256 -18.54 -29.50 -24.24
C LEU A 256 -17.25 -30.28 -24.35
N THR A 257 -16.43 -30.31 -23.31
CA THR A 257 -15.09 -30.90 -23.35
C THR A 257 -15.01 -32.28 -22.72
N GLY A 258 -15.92 -32.62 -21.80
CA GLY A 258 -15.83 -33.80 -20.96
C GLY A 258 -14.69 -33.74 -19.91
N VAL A 259 -14.05 -32.59 -19.75
CA VAL A 259 -12.93 -32.38 -18.83
C VAL A 259 -13.47 -32.11 -17.42
N GLU A 260 -12.91 -32.75 -16.42
CA GLU A 260 -13.35 -32.60 -15.02
C GLU A 260 -13.15 -31.14 -14.51
N ASN A 261 -12.00 -30.56 -14.77
CA ASN A 261 -11.70 -29.18 -14.40
C ASN A 261 -11.26 -28.35 -15.62
N PRO A 262 -12.18 -27.69 -16.31
CA PRO A 262 -11.87 -26.88 -17.49
C PRO A 262 -11.08 -25.61 -17.16
N ASN A 263 -10.92 -25.26 -15.86
CA ASN A 263 -10.04 -24.20 -15.41
C ASN A 263 -8.56 -24.64 -15.32
N SER A 264 -8.30 -25.95 -15.30
CA SER A 264 -6.95 -26.51 -15.37
C SER A 264 -6.35 -26.26 -16.75
N VAL A 265 -5.24 -25.53 -16.80
CA VAL A 265 -4.50 -25.26 -18.05
C VAL A 265 -4.07 -26.58 -18.70
N TYR A 266 -3.57 -27.52 -17.90
CA TYR A 266 -3.10 -28.81 -18.38
C TYR A 266 -4.24 -29.62 -19.04
N GLN A 267 -5.36 -29.81 -18.35
CA GLN A 267 -6.49 -30.59 -18.86
C GLN A 267 -7.09 -29.97 -20.13
N LEU A 268 -7.15 -28.64 -20.20
CA LEU A 268 -7.71 -27.97 -21.36
C LEU A 268 -6.75 -27.99 -22.56
N LEU A 269 -5.44 -27.92 -22.34
CA LEU A 269 -4.45 -28.09 -23.41
C LEU A 269 -4.47 -29.54 -23.99
N ASP A 270 -4.56 -30.57 -23.14
CA ASP A 270 -4.70 -31.96 -23.56
C ASP A 270 -5.96 -32.16 -24.40
N TRP A 271 -7.10 -31.61 -23.94
CA TRP A 271 -8.33 -31.64 -24.73
C TRP A 271 -8.16 -30.95 -26.10
N LEU A 272 -7.56 -29.75 -26.16
CA LEU A 272 -7.31 -29.03 -27.41
C LEU A 272 -6.46 -29.86 -28.39
N GLU A 273 -5.45 -30.59 -27.90
CA GLU A 273 -4.63 -31.46 -28.72
C GLU A 273 -5.46 -32.59 -29.32
N THR A 274 -6.39 -33.17 -28.56
CA THR A 274 -7.33 -34.20 -29.10
C THR A 274 -8.23 -33.65 -30.22
N GLN A 275 -8.49 -32.33 -30.20
CA GLN A 275 -9.26 -31.63 -31.22
C GLN A 275 -8.40 -31.13 -32.40
N GLY A 276 -7.09 -31.44 -32.39
CA GLY A 276 -6.16 -31.04 -33.44
C GLY A 276 -5.56 -29.67 -33.35
N TYR A 277 -5.69 -29.00 -32.16
CA TYR A 277 -5.12 -27.68 -31.89
C TYR A 277 -3.97 -27.81 -30.90
N LYS A 278 -2.77 -27.39 -31.30
CA LYS A 278 -1.58 -27.36 -30.42
C LYS A 278 -1.33 -25.97 -29.89
N SER A 279 -1.09 -25.86 -28.59
CA SER A 279 -0.68 -24.63 -27.91
C SER A 279 0.12 -24.97 -26.66
N ASP A 280 1.15 -24.17 -26.39
CA ASP A 280 1.99 -24.35 -25.20
C ASP A 280 1.42 -23.55 -24.00
N SER A 281 0.38 -22.71 -24.22
CA SER A 281 -0.15 -21.82 -23.22
C SER A 281 -1.60 -21.42 -23.53
N LEU A 282 -2.37 -21.12 -22.46
CA LEU A 282 -3.71 -20.54 -22.54
C LEU A 282 -3.70 -19.06 -22.10
N GLY A 283 -2.59 -18.37 -22.31
CA GLY A 283 -2.49 -16.92 -22.12
C GLY A 283 -3.42 -16.16 -23.09
N LYS A 284 -3.87 -14.96 -22.69
CA LYS A 284 -4.87 -14.17 -23.42
C LYS A 284 -4.54 -14.02 -24.92
N ALA A 285 -3.30 -13.65 -25.24
CA ALA A 285 -2.85 -13.46 -26.63
C ALA A 285 -2.94 -14.77 -27.43
N GLN A 286 -2.45 -15.88 -26.86
CA GLN A 286 -2.45 -17.19 -27.50
C GLN A 286 -3.87 -17.68 -27.78
N VAL A 287 -4.77 -17.56 -26.80
CA VAL A 287 -6.17 -17.96 -26.95
C VAL A 287 -6.85 -17.11 -28.02
N GLN A 288 -6.56 -15.81 -28.10
CA GLN A 288 -7.12 -14.93 -29.13
C GLN A 288 -6.66 -15.34 -30.54
N GLU A 289 -5.41 -15.77 -30.71
CA GLU A 289 -4.94 -16.28 -32.00
C GLU A 289 -5.60 -17.60 -32.38
N LEU A 290 -5.73 -18.53 -31.43
CA LEU A 290 -6.41 -19.82 -31.68
C LEU A 290 -7.87 -19.60 -32.09
N ILE A 291 -8.60 -18.69 -31.47
CA ILE A 291 -10.01 -18.38 -31.81
C ILE A 291 -10.18 -17.99 -33.29
N LYS A 292 -9.20 -17.32 -33.91
CA LYS A 292 -9.30 -16.89 -35.31
C LYS A 292 -9.44 -18.05 -36.28
N THR A 293 -8.86 -19.19 -35.95
CA THR A 293 -8.83 -20.39 -36.81
C THR A 293 -9.67 -21.54 -36.27
N ALA A 294 -10.07 -21.48 -35.00
CA ALA A 294 -10.79 -22.56 -34.34
C ALA A 294 -12.24 -22.68 -34.88
N LYS A 295 -12.67 -23.95 -35.00
CA LYS A 295 -14.05 -24.33 -35.33
C LYS A 295 -14.78 -24.74 -34.05
N GLU A 296 -16.10 -24.83 -34.12
CA GLU A 296 -16.90 -25.34 -33.00
C GLU A 296 -16.59 -26.85 -32.78
N PRO A 297 -16.58 -27.33 -31.52
CA PRO A 297 -16.88 -26.59 -30.28
C PRO A 297 -15.66 -25.82 -29.68
N VAL A 298 -14.47 -25.96 -30.23
CA VAL A 298 -13.22 -25.39 -29.71
C VAL A 298 -13.30 -23.87 -29.61
N LYS A 299 -13.89 -23.22 -30.59
CA LYS A 299 -14.06 -21.76 -30.59
C LYS A 299 -14.86 -21.28 -29.37
N SER A 300 -16.00 -21.92 -29.10
CA SER A 300 -16.85 -21.59 -27.95
C SER A 300 -16.13 -21.81 -26.62
N VAL A 301 -15.39 -22.93 -26.47
CA VAL A 301 -14.61 -23.24 -25.27
C VAL A 301 -13.52 -22.20 -25.03
N LEU A 302 -12.80 -21.79 -26.08
CA LEU A 302 -11.76 -20.76 -25.97
C LEU A 302 -12.35 -19.37 -25.62
N GLN A 303 -13.52 -19.03 -26.13
CA GLN A 303 -14.24 -17.80 -25.77
C GLN A 303 -14.66 -17.81 -24.31
N MET A 304 -15.22 -18.90 -23.82
CA MET A 304 -15.55 -19.08 -22.39
C MET A 304 -14.30 -19.01 -21.51
N ARG A 305 -13.19 -19.59 -21.92
CA ARG A 305 -11.90 -19.49 -21.22
C ARG A 305 -11.43 -18.04 -21.08
N LEU A 306 -11.58 -17.20 -22.12
CA LEU A 306 -11.26 -15.77 -22.04
C LEU A 306 -12.18 -15.04 -21.04
N GLN A 307 -13.46 -15.40 -20.98
CA GLN A 307 -14.38 -14.80 -20.03
C GLN A 307 -14.03 -15.20 -18.60
N LEU A 308 -13.77 -16.46 -18.33
CA LEU A 308 -13.34 -16.98 -17.02
C LEU A 308 -12.01 -16.35 -16.54
N SER A 309 -11.13 -15.99 -17.46
CA SER A 309 -9.83 -15.37 -17.13
C SER A 309 -9.93 -13.91 -16.72
N LYS A 310 -11.10 -13.26 -16.86
CA LYS A 310 -11.27 -11.86 -16.46
C LYS A 310 -11.13 -11.70 -14.94
N SER A 311 -10.25 -10.79 -14.54
CA SER A 311 -9.93 -10.55 -13.13
C SER A 311 -10.53 -9.25 -12.57
N SER A 312 -11.32 -8.52 -13.38
CA SER A 312 -11.86 -7.21 -13.00
C SER A 312 -12.72 -7.25 -11.73
N VAL A 313 -13.45 -8.35 -11.50
CA VAL A 313 -14.30 -8.52 -10.31
C VAL A 313 -13.49 -8.74 -9.03
N LYS A 314 -12.24 -9.20 -9.12
CA LYS A 314 -11.35 -9.29 -7.95
C LYS A 314 -11.16 -7.93 -7.24
N LYS A 315 -11.35 -6.81 -7.95
CA LYS A 315 -11.31 -5.47 -7.36
C LYS A 315 -12.43 -5.25 -6.36
N TYR A 316 -13.63 -5.75 -6.61
CA TYR A 316 -14.75 -5.68 -5.65
C TYR A 316 -14.46 -6.50 -4.38
N THR A 317 -13.86 -7.66 -4.53
CA THR A 317 -13.39 -8.47 -3.38
C THR A 317 -12.31 -7.71 -2.58
N ALA A 318 -11.36 -7.07 -3.26
CA ALA A 318 -10.35 -6.24 -2.60
C ALA A 318 -10.98 -5.05 -1.87
N MET A 319 -11.91 -4.32 -2.51
CA MET A 319 -12.66 -3.22 -1.88
C MET A 319 -13.39 -3.70 -0.62
N LYS A 320 -14.06 -4.85 -0.69
CA LYS A 320 -14.76 -5.44 0.44
C LYS A 320 -13.83 -5.82 1.58
N ASN A 321 -12.66 -6.37 1.26
CA ASN A 321 -11.68 -6.76 2.28
C ASN A 321 -11.05 -5.55 2.99
N THR A 322 -10.87 -4.44 2.28
CA THR A 322 -10.26 -3.21 2.83
C THR A 322 -11.27 -2.27 3.46
N ALA A 323 -12.57 -2.49 3.24
CA ALA A 323 -13.62 -1.70 3.87
C ALA A 323 -13.68 -1.95 5.37
N CYS A 324 -13.69 -0.87 6.15
CA CYS A 324 -13.92 -0.88 7.59
C CYS A 324 -15.43 -0.98 7.91
N SER A 325 -15.77 -1.04 9.19
CA SER A 325 -17.15 -1.16 9.68
C SER A 325 -18.08 -0.03 9.22
N ASP A 326 -17.53 1.13 8.90
CA ASP A 326 -18.22 2.29 8.32
C ASP A 326 -18.34 2.25 6.78
N ASN A 327 -18.00 1.13 6.16
CA ASN A 327 -17.94 0.91 4.71
C ASN A 327 -16.92 1.79 3.96
N ARG A 328 -15.97 2.39 4.63
CA ARG A 328 -14.89 3.11 3.97
C ARG A 328 -13.67 2.20 3.77
N ALA A 329 -13.20 2.11 2.53
CA ALA A 329 -11.90 1.51 2.22
C ALA A 329 -10.79 2.53 2.53
N ARG A 330 -9.87 2.16 3.42
CA ARG A 330 -8.77 3.00 3.90
C ARG A 330 -7.41 2.40 3.55
N GLY A 331 -6.35 3.23 3.62
CA GLY A 331 -5.00 2.76 3.36
C GLY A 331 -4.75 2.36 1.90
N MET A 332 -5.43 3.01 0.97
CA MET A 332 -5.36 2.68 -0.46
C MET A 332 -4.12 3.24 -1.15
N PHE A 333 -3.44 4.18 -0.52
CA PHE A 333 -2.27 4.86 -1.06
C PHE A 333 -1.03 4.51 -0.26
N SER A 334 0.10 4.43 -0.95
CA SER A 334 1.41 4.22 -0.35
C SER A 334 2.35 5.33 -0.81
N PHE A 335 2.63 6.26 0.09
CA PHE A 335 3.53 7.38 -0.18
C PHE A 335 4.91 6.88 -0.62
N TYR A 336 5.45 7.44 -1.70
CA TYR A 336 6.71 6.97 -2.32
C TYR A 336 6.76 5.45 -2.56
N GLY A 337 5.59 4.82 -2.76
CA GLY A 337 5.48 3.36 -2.90
C GLY A 337 6.06 2.79 -4.19
N ALA A 338 6.20 3.61 -5.24
CA ALA A 338 6.90 3.25 -6.46
C ALA A 338 8.42 3.34 -6.20
N SER A 339 9.00 2.22 -5.75
CA SER A 339 10.41 2.14 -5.38
C SER A 339 11.33 2.81 -6.41
N ARG A 340 12.21 3.68 -5.96
CA ARG A 340 13.30 4.37 -6.68
C ARG A 340 12.91 5.50 -7.63
N THR A 341 11.65 5.83 -7.84
CA THR A 341 11.29 6.80 -8.89
C THR A 341 10.53 8.02 -8.39
N GLY A 342 9.95 8.01 -7.16
CA GLY A 342 9.15 9.12 -6.65
C GLY A 342 8.27 9.67 -7.78
N ARG A 343 7.28 8.91 -8.26
CA ARG A 343 6.46 9.36 -9.40
C ARG A 343 5.65 10.56 -8.99
N PHE A 344 5.87 11.65 -9.68
CA PHE A 344 5.07 12.86 -9.57
C PHE A 344 3.95 12.85 -10.60
N CYS A 345 2.88 13.54 -10.28
CA CYS A 345 1.73 13.67 -11.16
C CYS A 345 1.79 15.01 -11.88
N ILE A 346 1.33 15.05 -13.12
CA ILE A 346 1.05 16.27 -13.83
C ILE A 346 -0.39 16.70 -13.57
N ALA A 347 -0.69 17.99 -13.67
CA ALA A 347 -2.04 18.50 -13.47
C ALA A 347 -3.01 17.90 -14.50
N GLU A 348 -4.26 17.64 -14.07
CA GLU A 348 -5.29 17.01 -14.89
C GLU A 348 -5.61 17.75 -16.19
N SER A 349 -5.43 19.08 -16.19
CA SER A 349 -5.63 19.95 -17.33
C SER A 349 -4.42 20.05 -18.26
N THR A 350 -3.28 19.41 -17.93
CA THR A 350 -2.09 19.43 -18.79
C THR A 350 -2.43 18.83 -20.15
N MET A 351 -2.20 19.62 -21.18
CA MET A 351 -2.42 19.19 -22.56
C MET A 351 -1.33 18.23 -22.99
N VAL A 352 -1.72 17.09 -23.51
CA VAL A 352 -0.81 16.08 -24.07
C VAL A 352 -1.21 15.79 -25.51
N LEU A 353 -0.20 15.65 -26.36
CA LEU A 353 -0.42 15.31 -27.75
C LEU A 353 -0.79 13.84 -27.86
N ILE A 354 -1.95 13.56 -28.45
CA ILE A 354 -2.45 12.20 -28.61
C ILE A 354 -2.74 11.88 -30.09
N LYS A 355 -2.77 10.60 -30.38
CA LYS A 355 -3.28 10.05 -31.63
C LYS A 355 -4.43 9.09 -31.31
N ASP A 356 -5.64 9.41 -31.76
CA ASP A 356 -6.82 8.62 -31.51
C ASP A 356 -6.90 7.34 -32.37
N VAL A 357 -7.92 6.53 -32.17
CA VAL A 357 -8.16 5.29 -32.93
C VAL A 357 -8.36 5.52 -34.43
N ASN A 358 -8.74 6.74 -34.84
CA ASN A 358 -8.94 7.14 -36.23
C ASN A 358 -7.67 7.78 -36.85
N GLN A 359 -6.53 7.73 -36.12
CA GLN A 359 -5.25 8.32 -36.51
C GLN A 359 -5.24 9.86 -36.53
N ASN A 360 -6.24 10.54 -35.91
CA ASN A 360 -6.21 11.98 -35.76
C ASN A 360 -5.22 12.37 -34.64
N VAL A 361 -4.42 13.38 -34.90
CA VAL A 361 -3.43 13.92 -33.94
C VAL A 361 -3.93 15.28 -33.45
N TYR A 362 -4.09 15.41 -32.13
CA TYR A 362 -4.51 16.66 -31.48
C TYR A 362 -4.13 16.63 -29.99
N GLU A 363 -4.15 17.81 -29.38
CA GLU A 363 -3.93 17.94 -27.94
C GLU A 363 -5.21 17.67 -27.15
N LYS A 364 -5.06 16.96 -26.05
CA LYS A 364 -6.15 16.60 -25.15
C LYS A 364 -5.68 16.75 -23.70
N PRO A 365 -6.53 17.27 -22.77
CA PRO A 365 -6.20 17.24 -21.34
C PRO A 365 -5.89 15.82 -20.89
N ILE A 366 -4.86 15.63 -20.08
CA ILE A 366 -4.40 14.28 -19.69
C ILE A 366 -5.51 13.49 -19.00
N GLN A 367 -6.38 14.15 -18.22
CA GLN A 367 -7.53 13.51 -17.56
C GLN A 367 -8.50 12.84 -18.55
N ASP A 368 -8.58 13.32 -19.79
CA ASP A 368 -9.51 12.85 -20.82
C ASP A 368 -8.89 11.82 -21.76
N VAL A 369 -7.61 11.49 -21.58
CA VAL A 369 -6.88 10.52 -22.42
C VAL A 369 -7.43 9.11 -22.18
N LEU A 370 -7.81 8.44 -23.27
CA LEU A 370 -8.39 7.09 -23.25
C LEU A 370 -7.31 6.04 -23.44
N LEU A 371 -7.51 4.85 -22.89
CA LEU A 371 -6.60 3.70 -23.08
C LEU A 371 -6.37 3.32 -24.55
N THR A 372 -7.26 3.78 -25.44
CA THR A 372 -7.16 3.55 -26.89
C THR A 372 -6.32 4.60 -27.61
N ASP A 373 -6.03 5.73 -26.96
CA ASP A 373 -5.21 6.78 -27.52
C ASP A 373 -3.73 6.35 -27.45
N LEU A 374 -2.93 6.82 -28.38
CA LEU A 374 -1.47 6.80 -28.27
C LEU A 374 -1.01 8.19 -27.81
N VAL A 375 -0.06 8.24 -26.89
CA VAL A 375 0.51 9.49 -26.40
C VAL A 375 1.88 9.69 -27.05
N PHE A 376 2.20 10.94 -27.42
CA PHE A 376 3.50 11.27 -27.94
C PHE A 376 4.48 11.50 -26.79
N ASP A 377 5.59 10.73 -26.74
CA ASP A 377 6.59 10.81 -25.66
C ASP A 377 7.75 11.79 -25.95
N GLY A 378 7.68 12.45 -27.09
CA GLY A 378 8.71 13.35 -27.57
C GLY A 378 9.54 12.76 -28.73
N GLU A 379 9.46 11.46 -28.97
CA GLU A 379 10.10 10.75 -30.08
C GLU A 379 9.13 9.88 -30.87
N ASP A 380 8.30 9.09 -30.17
CA ASP A 380 7.40 8.11 -30.77
C ASP A 380 5.98 8.16 -30.19
N TRP A 381 5.05 7.52 -30.90
CA TRP A 381 3.68 7.30 -30.44
C TRP A 381 3.61 6.04 -29.59
N VAL A 382 3.46 6.22 -28.27
CA VAL A 382 3.54 5.12 -27.29
C VAL A 382 2.17 4.76 -26.74
N LYS A 383 2.00 3.49 -26.37
CA LYS A 383 0.88 3.02 -25.58
C LYS A 383 1.11 3.35 -24.11
N HIS A 384 0.04 3.63 -23.40
CA HIS A 384 0.06 3.89 -21.97
C HIS A 384 -0.91 2.96 -21.21
N GLU A 385 -0.78 2.90 -19.88
CA GLU A 385 -1.60 2.03 -19.01
C GLU A 385 -2.85 2.74 -18.45
N GLY A 386 -3.11 3.96 -18.89
CA GLY A 386 -4.22 4.80 -18.46
C GLY A 386 -3.78 6.00 -17.65
N VAL A 387 -4.75 6.85 -17.33
CA VAL A 387 -4.59 8.02 -16.49
C VAL A 387 -5.15 7.71 -15.10
N VAL A 388 -4.39 8.05 -14.05
CA VAL A 388 -4.78 7.82 -12.67
C VAL A 388 -4.82 9.17 -11.96
N PHE A 389 -5.95 9.49 -11.34
CA PHE A 389 -6.07 10.67 -10.48
C PHE A 389 -5.28 10.41 -9.18
N SER A 390 -4.31 11.28 -8.88
CA SER A 390 -3.39 11.13 -7.72
C SER A 390 -3.63 12.18 -6.63
N GLY A 391 -4.76 12.88 -6.68
CA GLY A 391 -5.13 13.91 -5.70
C GLY A 391 -4.82 15.34 -6.18
N GLU A 392 -5.13 16.31 -5.33
CA GLU A 392 -4.84 17.73 -5.56
C GLU A 392 -3.47 18.08 -4.97
N LYS A 393 -2.65 18.79 -5.74
CA LYS A 393 -1.32 19.24 -5.34
C LYS A 393 -1.08 20.67 -5.81
N GLU A 394 -0.21 21.38 -5.12
CA GLU A 394 0.30 22.65 -5.64
C GLU A 394 1.09 22.39 -6.90
N VAL A 395 0.78 23.14 -7.96
CA VAL A 395 1.44 23.04 -9.25
C VAL A 395 1.98 24.40 -9.67
N ILE A 396 3.04 24.38 -10.47
CA ILE A 396 3.61 25.56 -11.11
C ILE A 396 3.53 25.40 -12.63
N GLU A 397 3.44 26.52 -13.31
CA GLU A 397 3.46 26.57 -14.77
C GLU A 397 4.80 27.08 -15.27
N TRP A 398 5.39 26.39 -16.22
CA TRP A 398 6.56 26.81 -16.96
C TRP A 398 6.57 26.19 -18.35
N ASP A 399 6.79 27.02 -19.39
CA ASP A 399 6.94 26.64 -20.80
C ASP A 399 5.84 25.65 -21.29
N GLU A 400 4.56 25.98 -20.97
CA GLU A 400 3.34 25.24 -21.34
C GLU A 400 3.11 23.95 -20.55
N ILE A 401 3.97 23.63 -19.57
CA ILE A 401 3.76 22.51 -18.64
C ILE A 401 3.23 23.03 -17.30
N ILE A 402 2.17 22.39 -16.80
CA ILE A 402 1.64 22.59 -15.46
C ILE A 402 1.86 21.29 -14.70
N ALA A 403 2.76 21.30 -13.72
CA ALA A 403 3.09 20.12 -12.92
C ALA A 403 3.60 20.54 -11.54
N THR A 404 3.80 19.57 -10.65
CA THR A 404 4.39 19.85 -9.33
C THR A 404 5.80 20.42 -9.47
N PRO A 405 6.28 21.25 -8.52
CA PRO A 405 7.58 21.94 -8.62
C PRO A 405 8.76 21.00 -8.91
N GLU A 406 8.70 19.81 -8.36
CA GLU A 406 9.76 18.80 -8.46
C GLU A 406 9.64 17.88 -9.69
N HIS A 407 8.59 18.06 -10.50
CA HIS A 407 8.39 17.26 -11.71
C HIS A 407 9.62 17.36 -12.64
N GLN A 408 10.15 16.19 -13.03
CA GLN A 408 11.35 16.14 -13.86
C GLN A 408 11.02 16.42 -15.33
N VAL A 409 11.57 17.47 -15.86
CA VAL A 409 11.39 17.91 -17.24
C VAL A 409 12.70 17.85 -18.01
N PHE A 410 12.63 17.55 -19.29
CA PHE A 410 13.79 17.59 -20.16
C PHE A 410 14.10 19.04 -20.58
N ILE A 411 15.36 19.42 -20.49
CA ILE A 411 15.90 20.71 -21.02
C ILE A 411 16.73 20.52 -22.29
N ASP A 412 17.11 19.28 -22.56
CA ASP A 412 17.70 18.81 -23.83
C ASP A 412 17.42 17.30 -23.96
N GLU A 413 17.94 16.66 -25.01
CA GLU A 413 17.72 15.23 -25.32
C GLU A 413 18.12 14.26 -24.17
N TYR A 414 19.01 14.68 -23.26
CA TYR A 414 19.62 13.81 -22.25
C TYR A 414 19.49 14.32 -20.81
N THR A 415 19.22 15.61 -20.64
CA THR A 415 19.27 16.25 -19.31
C THR A 415 17.88 16.52 -18.76
N LYS A 416 17.63 16.04 -17.54
CA LYS A 416 16.42 16.31 -16.76
C LYS A 416 16.75 17.16 -15.55
N ILE A 417 15.88 18.13 -15.25
CA ILE A 417 15.92 18.92 -14.02
C ILE A 417 14.49 19.09 -13.48
N PRO A 418 14.30 19.42 -12.18
CA PRO A 418 12.99 19.76 -11.63
C PRO A 418 12.36 20.97 -12.37
N LEU A 419 11.04 20.97 -12.55
CA LEU A 419 10.31 22.05 -13.23
C LEU A 419 10.53 23.41 -12.55
N ILE A 420 10.63 23.44 -11.20
CA ILE A 420 10.92 24.66 -10.45
C ILE A 420 12.32 25.23 -10.84
N GLU A 421 13.31 24.37 -10.97
CA GLU A 421 14.67 24.77 -11.34
C GLU A 421 14.72 25.30 -12.78
N ALA A 422 14.04 24.62 -13.72
CA ALA A 422 13.90 25.12 -15.10
C ALA A 422 13.24 26.51 -15.13
N LYS A 423 12.19 26.70 -14.31
CA LYS A 423 11.49 27.98 -14.19
C LYS A 423 12.37 29.09 -13.59
N GLU A 424 13.06 28.82 -12.47
CA GLU A 424 13.94 29.79 -11.80
C GLU A 424 15.13 30.22 -12.70
N MET A 425 15.71 29.24 -13.38
CA MET A 425 16.82 29.47 -14.31
C MET A 425 16.35 29.98 -15.68
N LYS A 426 15.02 30.02 -15.93
CA LYS A 426 14.40 30.41 -17.20
C LYS A 426 14.91 29.60 -18.40
N ILE A 427 15.13 28.29 -18.18
CA ILE A 427 15.54 27.35 -19.21
C ILE A 427 14.29 26.85 -19.94
N PRO A 428 14.20 26.97 -21.28
CA PRO A 428 13.10 26.40 -22.04
C PRO A 428 13.13 24.86 -21.97
N LEU A 429 11.95 24.28 -22.00
CA LEU A 429 11.80 22.81 -21.97
C LEU A 429 12.04 22.23 -23.36
N TRP A 430 12.67 21.06 -23.41
CA TRP A 430 12.85 20.33 -24.65
C TRP A 430 11.54 19.71 -25.12
N LYS A 431 11.09 20.05 -26.30
CA LYS A 431 9.80 19.64 -26.86
C LYS A 431 9.89 18.42 -27.80
N GLY A 432 11.00 17.69 -27.75
CA GLY A 432 11.22 16.55 -28.64
C GLY A 432 11.67 16.94 -30.05
N LYS A 433 11.76 15.96 -30.93
CA LYS A 433 12.04 16.19 -32.35
C LYS A 433 10.78 16.77 -33.01
N ASN A 434 10.91 17.87 -33.76
CA ASN A 434 9.78 18.45 -34.48
C ASN A 434 9.10 17.40 -35.36
N ILE A 435 7.77 17.25 -35.15
CA ILE A 435 6.90 16.41 -35.97
C ILE A 435 6.59 17.12 -37.30
#